data_e1ba47d4d41acd5aeaf04b52d170bcae
#
_entry.id   e1ba47d4d41acd5aeaf04b52d170bcae
#
_cell.length_a   1.000
_cell.length_b   1.000
_cell.length_c   1.000
_cell.angle_alpha   90.00
_cell.angle_beta   90.00
_cell.angle_gamma   90.00
#
_symmetry.space_group_name_H-M   'P 1'
#
loop_
_entity.id
_entity.type
_entity.pdbx_description
1 polymer ?
#
loop_
_entity_poly.entity_id
_entity_poly.type
_entity_poly.pdbx_seq_one_letter_code
_entity_poly.pdbx_strand_id
1 'polypeptide(L)'
;MRISKLAGAIAESPTLALNEEARLLREKGEPVINMGIGEPKNKTPLSAVLSASSKLTAGDVKYTPPDGIPSFKKSIVAYTQENYKREVSPANVIVSA
;
A
#
# COMPACT_ATOMS: atom_id res chain seq x y z
N MET A 1 -28.12 6.52 -17.28
CA MET A 1 -26.93 7.37 -17.07
C MET A 1 -25.90 7.01 -18.12
N ARG A 2 -25.34 7.97 -18.87
CA ARG A 2 -24.34 7.69 -19.93
C ARG A 2 -22.93 7.94 -19.33
N ILE A 3 -22.11 6.90 -19.25
CA ILE A 3 -20.69 7.05 -18.90
C ILE A 3 -19.89 7.54 -20.10
N SER A 4 -18.78 8.24 -19.85
CA SER A 4 -17.91 8.73 -20.93
C SER A 4 -17.30 7.56 -21.72
N LYS A 5 -16.97 7.78 -23.00
CA LYS A 5 -16.27 6.77 -23.82
C LYS A 5 -14.96 6.31 -23.19
N LEU A 6 -14.22 7.25 -22.57
CA LEU A 6 -12.97 6.95 -21.85
C LEU A 6 -13.21 6.00 -20.67
N ALA A 7 -14.20 6.30 -19.83
CA ALA A 7 -14.53 5.44 -18.69
C ALA A 7 -15.04 4.05 -19.13
N GLY A 8 -15.79 3.98 -20.23
CA GLY A 8 -16.24 2.70 -20.78
C GLY A 8 -15.14 1.88 -21.48
N ALA A 9 -14.00 2.48 -21.80
CA ALA A 9 -12.86 1.81 -22.40
C ALA A 9 -11.83 1.30 -21.37
N ILE A 10 -12.02 1.61 -20.07
CA ILE A 10 -11.14 1.11 -19.01
C ILE A 10 -11.46 -0.38 -18.80
N ALA A 11 -10.47 -1.24 -19.09
CA ALA A 11 -10.58 -2.66 -18.81
C ALA A 11 -10.48 -2.92 -17.31
N GLU A 12 -11.28 -3.87 -16.81
CA GLU A 12 -11.13 -4.36 -15.45
C GLU A 12 -9.75 -5.01 -15.26
N SER A 13 -9.17 -4.84 -14.06
CA SER A 13 -7.91 -5.49 -13.71
C SER A 13 -8.09 -7.01 -13.69
N PRO A 14 -7.34 -7.78 -14.52
CA PRO A 14 -7.44 -9.24 -14.52
C PRO A 14 -7.16 -9.86 -13.15
N THR A 15 -6.28 -9.25 -12.36
CA THR A 15 -5.94 -9.70 -11.00
C THR A 15 -7.13 -9.54 -10.05
N LEU A 16 -7.86 -8.43 -10.14
CA LEU A 16 -9.05 -8.20 -9.32
C LEU A 16 -10.19 -9.14 -9.71
N ALA A 17 -10.42 -9.35 -11.00
CA ALA A 17 -11.42 -10.29 -11.51
C ALA A 17 -11.14 -11.73 -11.04
N LEU A 18 -9.88 -12.18 -11.15
CA LEU A 18 -9.48 -13.50 -10.66
C LEU A 18 -9.66 -13.67 -9.15
N ASN A 19 -9.36 -12.62 -8.38
CA ASN A 19 -9.54 -12.66 -6.93
C ASN A 19 -11.01 -12.73 -6.54
N GLU A 20 -11.87 -12.00 -7.23
CA GLU A 20 -13.33 -12.05 -7.02
C GLU A 20 -13.90 -13.42 -7.37
N GLU A 21 -13.48 -14.04 -8.46
CA GLU A 21 -13.87 -15.40 -8.83
C GLU A 21 -13.45 -16.41 -7.75
N ALA A 22 -12.21 -16.32 -7.25
CA ALA A 22 -11.72 -17.17 -6.17
C ALA A 22 -12.55 -16.98 -4.88
N ARG A 23 -12.98 -15.74 -4.58
CA ARG A 23 -13.88 -15.46 -3.45
C ARG A 23 -15.23 -16.14 -3.61
N LEU A 24 -15.86 -15.98 -4.76
CA LEU A 24 -17.17 -16.57 -5.06
C LEU A 24 -17.15 -18.10 -5.01
N LEU A 25 -16.08 -18.74 -5.50
CA LEU A 25 -15.93 -20.19 -5.42
C LEU A 25 -15.81 -20.67 -3.97
N ARG A 26 -15.04 -19.97 -3.13
CA ARG A 26 -14.95 -20.29 -1.70
C ARG A 26 -16.29 -20.16 -0.97
N GLU A 27 -17.07 -19.15 -1.30
CA GLU A 27 -18.41 -18.97 -0.72
C GLU A 27 -19.37 -20.12 -1.10
N LYS A 28 -19.15 -20.78 -2.24
CA LYS A 28 -19.84 -22.00 -2.64
C LYS A 28 -19.31 -23.27 -1.96
N GLY A 29 -18.28 -23.16 -1.14
CA GLY A 29 -17.66 -24.29 -0.44
C GLY A 29 -16.59 -25.02 -1.26
N GLU A 30 -16.16 -24.47 -2.41
CA GLU A 30 -15.12 -25.07 -3.23
C GLU A 30 -13.73 -24.91 -2.57
N PRO A 31 -12.87 -25.95 -2.63
CA PRO A 31 -11.53 -25.92 -2.06
C PRO A 31 -10.56 -25.13 -2.94
N VAL A 32 -10.64 -23.79 -2.90
CA VAL A 32 -9.84 -22.91 -3.76
C VAL A 32 -8.58 -22.44 -3.03
N ILE A 33 -7.41 -22.64 -3.65
CA ILE A 33 -6.14 -22.03 -3.29
C ILE A 33 -5.94 -20.81 -4.19
N ASN A 34 -6.11 -19.61 -3.62
CA ASN A 34 -5.89 -18.36 -4.36
C ASN A 34 -4.41 -17.99 -4.36
N MET A 35 -3.79 -17.98 -5.52
CA MET A 35 -2.41 -17.56 -5.76
C MET A 35 -2.33 -16.26 -6.58
N GLY A 36 -3.46 -15.60 -6.85
CA GLY A 36 -3.54 -14.40 -7.67
C GLY A 36 -3.10 -13.12 -6.96
N ILE A 37 -3.08 -13.11 -5.62
CA ILE A 37 -2.68 -11.95 -4.82
C ILE A 37 -1.67 -12.38 -3.76
N GLY A 38 -0.55 -11.63 -3.70
CA GLY A 38 0.43 -11.74 -2.62
C GLY A 38 0.07 -10.77 -1.49
N GLU A 39 -0.46 -11.29 -0.40
CA GLU A 39 -0.76 -10.51 0.80
C GLU A 39 0.10 -10.98 1.97
N PRO A 40 0.86 -10.10 2.64
CA PRO A 40 1.60 -10.47 3.84
C PRO A 40 0.64 -10.92 4.94
N LYS A 41 0.83 -12.13 5.45
CA LYS A 41 0.04 -12.68 6.57
C LYS A 41 0.57 -12.27 7.94
N ASN A 42 1.72 -11.63 7.99
CA ASN A 42 2.34 -11.18 9.22
C ASN A 42 1.57 -10.01 9.82
N LYS A 43 1.42 -10.02 11.13
CA LYS A 43 0.86 -8.88 11.86
C LYS A 43 1.79 -7.68 11.74
N THR A 44 1.21 -6.49 11.64
CA THR A 44 1.96 -5.24 11.70
C THR A 44 2.79 -5.18 12.99
N PRO A 45 4.08 -4.80 12.94
CA PRO A 45 4.90 -4.64 14.14
C PRO A 45 4.24 -3.73 15.16
N LEU A 46 4.26 -4.11 16.43
CA LEU A 46 3.59 -3.37 17.51
C LEU A 46 4.10 -1.92 17.60
N SER A 47 5.39 -1.70 17.38
CA SER A 47 5.99 -0.36 17.36
C SER A 47 5.35 0.56 16.31
N ALA A 48 5.06 0.04 15.13
CA ALA A 48 4.38 0.77 14.07
C ALA A 48 2.93 1.11 14.45
N VAL A 49 2.21 0.15 15.04
CA VAL A 49 0.83 0.36 15.52
C VAL A 49 0.80 1.44 16.60
N LEU A 50 1.67 1.34 17.61
CA LEU A 50 1.73 2.31 18.70
C LEU A 50 2.12 3.72 18.21
N SER A 51 3.07 3.82 17.29
CA SER A 51 3.45 5.11 16.69
C SER A 51 2.31 5.77 15.92
N ALA A 52 1.58 5.00 15.12
CA ALA A 52 0.43 5.49 14.38
C ALA A 52 -0.70 5.92 15.34
N SER A 53 -1.03 5.11 16.34
CA SER A 53 -2.05 5.40 17.34
C SER A 53 -1.71 6.67 18.13
N SER A 54 -0.46 6.84 18.54
CA SER A 54 0.02 8.03 19.26
C SER A 54 -0.17 9.30 18.43
N LYS A 55 0.13 9.27 17.15
CA LYS A 55 -0.07 10.41 16.24
C LYS A 55 -1.54 10.76 16.06
N LEU A 56 -2.39 9.76 15.91
CA LEU A 56 -3.84 9.93 15.77
C LEU A 56 -4.45 10.54 17.05
N THR A 57 -4.10 10.02 18.22
CA THR A 57 -4.61 10.50 19.51
C THR A 57 -4.09 11.90 19.86
N ALA A 58 -2.89 12.26 19.44
CA ALA A 58 -2.34 13.61 19.60
C ALA A 58 -2.96 14.64 18.65
N GLY A 59 -3.81 14.22 17.69
CA GLY A 59 -4.36 15.11 16.66
C GLY A 59 -3.32 15.64 15.66
N ASP A 60 -2.15 15.01 15.61
CA ASP A 60 -1.03 15.41 14.72
C ASP A 60 -1.20 14.79 13.31
N VAL A 61 -2.40 14.91 12.76
CA VAL A 61 -2.74 14.48 11.41
C VAL A 61 -3.04 15.71 10.57
N LYS A 62 -2.13 16.03 9.65
CA LYS A 62 -2.18 17.23 8.81
C LYS A 62 -1.87 16.89 7.35
N TYR A 63 -2.14 17.82 6.46
CA TYR A 63 -1.64 17.73 5.10
C TYR A 63 -0.12 17.64 5.08
N THR A 64 0.40 16.75 4.26
CA THR A 64 1.83 16.51 4.11
C THR A 64 2.37 17.23 2.88
N PRO A 65 3.69 17.47 2.81
CA PRO A 65 4.32 17.90 1.55
C PRO A 65 4.01 16.91 0.40
N PRO A 66 3.88 17.42 -0.84
CA PRO A 66 3.50 16.57 -2.00
C PRO A 66 4.48 15.42 -2.28
N ASP A 67 5.73 15.57 -1.87
CA ASP A 67 6.80 14.58 -2.03
C ASP A 67 7.04 13.71 -0.78
N GLY A 68 6.21 13.87 0.25
CA GLY A 68 6.24 13.10 1.49
C GLY A 68 6.83 13.82 2.69
N ILE A 69 6.58 13.26 3.87
CA ILE A 69 7.05 13.81 5.15
C ILE A 69 8.58 13.72 5.25
N PRO A 70 9.31 14.81 5.57
CA PRO A 70 10.79 14.80 5.60
C PRO A 70 11.40 13.75 6.53
N SER A 71 10.78 13.51 7.70
CA SER A 71 11.25 12.47 8.63
C SER A 71 11.13 11.06 8.03
N PHE A 72 10.05 10.78 7.30
CA PHE A 72 9.87 9.50 6.65
C PHE A 72 10.87 9.30 5.50
N LYS A 73 11.12 10.34 4.69
CA LYS A 73 12.15 10.31 3.63
C LYS A 73 13.54 10.01 4.22
N LYS A 74 13.90 10.62 5.35
CA LYS A 74 15.16 10.32 6.06
C LYS A 74 15.23 8.86 6.52
N SER A 75 14.12 8.30 7.02
CA SER A 75 14.07 6.89 7.42
C SER A 75 14.24 5.95 6.22
N ILE A 76 13.67 6.28 5.06
CA ILE A 76 13.85 5.52 3.82
C ILE A 76 15.32 5.56 3.38
N VAL A 77 15.96 6.72 3.42
CA VAL A 77 17.38 6.88 3.10
C VAL A 77 18.26 6.01 4.02
N ALA A 78 18.03 6.08 5.34
CA ALA A 78 18.77 5.27 6.31
C ALA A 78 18.57 3.76 6.07
N TYR A 79 17.34 3.33 5.85
CA TYR A 79 17.01 1.94 5.53
C TYR A 79 17.69 1.47 4.25
N THR A 80 17.71 2.30 3.21
CA THR A 80 18.34 1.99 1.92
C THR A 80 19.84 1.83 2.08
N GLN A 81 20.49 2.71 2.83
CA GLN A 81 21.92 2.61 3.12
C GLN A 81 22.24 1.35 3.93
N GLU A 82 21.46 1.08 4.97
CA GLU A 82 21.71 -0.07 5.87
C GLU A 82 21.54 -1.41 5.17
N ASN A 83 20.45 -1.57 4.42
CA ASN A 83 20.07 -2.88 3.87
C ASN A 83 20.59 -3.12 2.46
N TYR A 84 20.72 -2.07 1.64
CA TYR A 84 21.16 -2.20 0.25
C TYR A 84 22.54 -1.61 -0.02
N LYS A 85 23.20 -1.01 0.99
CA LYS A 85 24.51 -0.36 0.86
C LYS A 85 24.55 0.70 -0.25
N ARG A 86 23.42 1.35 -0.49
CA ARG A 86 23.24 2.34 -1.54
C ARG A 86 23.05 3.73 -0.95
N GLU A 87 23.90 4.65 -1.32
CA GLU A 87 23.75 6.06 -0.95
C GLU A 87 22.67 6.73 -1.80
N VAL A 88 21.69 7.31 -1.14
CA VAL A 88 20.64 8.13 -1.74
C VAL A 88 20.42 9.37 -0.88
N SER A 89 20.00 10.46 -1.49
CA SER A 89 19.60 11.66 -0.77
C SER A 89 18.08 11.73 -0.59
N PRO A 90 17.57 12.50 0.39
CA PRO A 90 16.12 12.72 0.52
C PRO A 90 15.47 13.31 -0.74
N ALA A 91 16.24 14.01 -1.59
CA ALA A 91 15.77 14.54 -2.86
C ALA A 91 15.47 13.44 -3.92
N ASN A 92 16.04 12.25 -3.75
CA ASN A 92 15.78 11.09 -4.61
C ASN A 92 14.57 10.28 -4.15
N VAL A 93 13.89 10.69 -3.08
CA VAL A 93 12.75 9.96 -2.49
C VAL A 93 11.48 10.76 -2.66
N ILE A 94 10.48 10.14 -3.26
CA ILE A 94 9.11 10.65 -3.34
C ILE A 94 8.20 9.61 -2.67
N VAL A 95 7.36 10.07 -1.77
CA VAL A 95 6.34 9.25 -1.11
C VAL A 95 4.99 9.68 -1.64
N SER A 96 4.28 8.77 -2.28
CA SER A 96 2.91 8.97 -2.79
C SER A 96 1.97 7.95 -2.16
N ALA A 97 0.70 8.32 -2.07
CA ALA A 97 -0.40 7.41 -1.68
C ALA A 97 -1.04 6.81 -2.92
#